data_108a6813016d23be08e9fe3b88befb64
#
_entry.id   108a6813016d23be08e9fe3b88befb64
#
_cell.length_a   1.000
_cell.length_b   1.000
_cell.length_c   1.000
_cell.angle_alpha   90.00
_cell.angle_beta   90.00
_cell.angle_gamma   90.00
#
_symmetry.space_group_name_H-M   'P 1'
#
loop_
_entity.id
_entity.type
_entity.pdbx_description
1 polymer ?
#
loop_
_entity_poly.entity_id
_entity_poly.type
_entity_poly.pdbx_seq_one_letter_code
_entity_poly.pdbx_strand_id
1 'polypeptide(L)'
;MKEVKAVAFDCDGVLAANDSSWQNIHDYFGTENKEMLAKFIRKEVTEEEFVLDDIRLWTEVQPEIHRDDIMRCYSGIKLMPGAREVVEELHNRGVLVAIVSSGVDLLIGSIANMLKVDDWAANGFEWDEEGWLIGSKPTVVQSHDKGITVEKFARINSIDPENIVSVGDSGPDLSMMIPGSRFIGFNPAPNRGAEDFVKAGVPIIEGQDLRNIWQPMFGEHFPE
;
A
#
# COMPACT_ATOMS: atom_id res chain seq x y z
N MET A 1 18.07 -8.83 18.04
CA MET A 1 17.45 -7.79 17.20
C MET A 1 16.74 -6.80 18.10
N LYS A 2 16.46 -5.56 17.61
CA LYS A 2 15.60 -4.61 18.35
C LYS A 2 14.19 -5.18 18.43
N GLU A 3 13.47 -4.83 19.50
CA GLU A 3 12.06 -5.18 19.68
C GLU A 3 11.21 -4.62 18.53
N VAL A 4 10.20 -5.35 18.07
CA VAL A 4 9.20 -4.86 17.11
C VAL A 4 7.93 -4.55 17.87
N LYS A 5 7.46 -3.30 17.77
CA LYS A 5 6.20 -2.86 18.40
C LYS A 5 5.15 -2.46 17.37
N ALA A 6 5.57 -2.17 16.14
CA ALA A 6 4.66 -1.89 15.05
C ALA A 6 5.23 -2.34 13.71
N VAL A 7 4.33 -2.71 12.80
CA VAL A 7 4.62 -3.00 11.40
C VAL A 7 3.72 -2.15 10.53
N ALA A 8 4.34 -1.41 9.58
CA ALA A 8 3.62 -0.67 8.55
C ALA A 8 3.76 -1.40 7.21
N PHE A 9 2.65 -1.84 6.65
CA PHE A 9 2.60 -2.54 5.36
C PHE A 9 2.15 -1.60 4.25
N ASP A 10 2.75 -1.70 3.05
CA ASP A 10 2.01 -1.36 1.85
C ASP A 10 0.90 -2.40 1.61
N CYS A 11 -0.04 -2.10 0.72
CA CYS A 11 -1.16 -3.00 0.44
C CYS A 11 -1.02 -3.71 -0.90
N ASP A 12 -0.96 -2.97 -2.01
CA ASP A 12 -0.85 -3.52 -3.35
C ASP A 12 0.51 -4.25 -3.50
N GLY A 13 0.51 -5.52 -3.92
CA GLY A 13 1.73 -6.34 -4.02
C GLY A 13 2.26 -6.89 -2.70
N VAL A 14 1.73 -6.47 -1.53
CA VAL A 14 2.19 -6.91 -0.20
C VAL A 14 1.10 -7.65 0.57
N LEU A 15 -0.02 -7.01 0.89
CA LEU A 15 -1.16 -7.63 1.57
C LEU A 15 -2.22 -8.13 0.59
N ALA A 16 -2.34 -7.47 -0.55
CA ALA A 16 -3.17 -7.85 -1.67
C ALA A 16 -2.33 -8.43 -2.82
N ALA A 17 -2.79 -9.52 -3.41
CA ALA A 17 -2.13 -10.18 -4.53
C ALA A 17 -2.56 -9.54 -5.87
N ASN A 18 -2.29 -8.24 -6.01
CA ASN A 18 -2.50 -7.45 -7.22
C ASN A 18 -1.32 -6.50 -7.42
N ASP A 19 -1.14 -5.99 -8.63
CA ASP A 19 -0.03 -5.09 -8.93
C ASP A 19 -0.30 -3.64 -8.52
N SER A 20 -1.55 -3.18 -8.69
CA SER A 20 -1.98 -1.82 -8.35
C SER A 20 -3.50 -1.71 -8.36
N SER A 21 -4.07 -1.14 -7.31
CA SER A 21 -5.50 -0.86 -7.23
C SER A 21 -5.97 0.16 -8.28
N TRP A 22 -5.11 1.11 -8.68
CA TRP A 22 -5.37 2.04 -9.79
C TRP A 22 -5.40 1.32 -11.14
N GLN A 23 -4.44 0.42 -11.39
CA GLN A 23 -4.39 -0.35 -12.64
C GLN A 23 -5.61 -1.25 -12.78
N ASN A 24 -6.12 -1.83 -11.70
CA ASN A 24 -7.35 -2.64 -11.75
C ASN A 24 -8.56 -1.85 -12.25
N ILE A 25 -8.66 -0.55 -11.96
CA ILE A 25 -9.71 0.30 -12.48
C ILE A 25 -9.50 0.55 -13.99
N HIS A 26 -8.26 0.85 -14.39
CA HIS A 26 -7.94 1.00 -15.82
C HIS A 26 -8.25 -0.27 -16.62
N ASP A 27 -7.90 -1.43 -16.09
CA ASP A 27 -8.17 -2.72 -16.73
C ASP A 27 -9.67 -2.97 -16.90
N TYR A 28 -10.47 -2.60 -15.89
CA TYR A 28 -11.93 -2.74 -15.92
C TYR A 28 -12.59 -1.84 -16.96
N PHE A 29 -12.18 -0.58 -17.04
CA PHE A 29 -12.71 0.39 -18.01
C PHE A 29 -12.04 0.29 -19.40
N GLY A 30 -10.98 -0.52 -19.54
CA GLY A 30 -10.24 -0.64 -20.80
C GLY A 30 -9.47 0.63 -21.16
N THR A 31 -8.96 1.35 -20.17
CA THR A 31 -8.20 2.60 -20.33
C THR A 31 -6.73 2.43 -19.95
N GLU A 32 -5.88 3.36 -20.34
CA GLU A 32 -4.47 3.43 -19.96
C GLU A 32 -4.06 4.90 -19.80
N ASN A 33 -3.18 5.19 -18.84
CA ASN A 33 -2.67 6.53 -18.59
C ASN A 33 -1.13 6.57 -18.52
N LYS A 34 -0.47 5.97 -19.51
CA LYS A 34 1.01 5.83 -19.52
C LYS A 34 1.75 7.16 -19.54
N GLU A 35 1.21 8.16 -20.27
CA GLU A 35 1.88 9.47 -20.39
C GLU A 35 1.84 10.23 -19.06
N MET A 36 0.67 10.28 -18.41
CA MET A 36 0.52 10.96 -17.13
C MET A 36 1.27 10.23 -16.01
N LEU A 37 1.25 8.90 -16.00
CA LEU A 37 2.08 8.08 -15.12
C LEU A 37 3.57 8.40 -15.27
N ALA A 38 4.06 8.54 -16.51
CA ALA A 38 5.46 8.91 -16.75
C ALA A 38 5.78 10.32 -16.23
N LYS A 39 4.87 11.29 -16.37
CA LYS A 39 5.01 12.64 -15.78
C LYS A 39 5.01 12.58 -14.25
N PHE A 40 4.12 11.77 -13.66
CA PHE A 40 4.02 11.59 -12.22
C PHE A 40 5.31 10.98 -11.63
N ILE A 41 5.86 9.93 -12.26
CA ILE A 41 7.14 9.32 -11.86
C ILE A 41 8.29 10.35 -11.90
N ARG A 42 8.29 11.26 -12.89
CA ARG A 42 9.26 12.35 -12.98
C ARG A 42 8.98 13.54 -12.07
N LYS A 43 7.91 13.48 -11.29
CA LYS A 43 7.42 14.56 -10.39
C LYS A 43 7.08 15.86 -11.13
N GLU A 44 6.62 15.76 -12.37
CA GLU A 44 6.19 16.89 -13.21
C GLU A 44 4.73 17.27 -12.95
N VAL A 45 3.95 16.37 -12.35
CA VAL A 45 2.56 16.56 -11.95
C VAL A 45 2.36 16.08 -10.52
N THR A 46 1.36 16.64 -9.85
CA THR A 46 0.95 16.21 -8.51
C THR A 46 0.16 14.92 -8.56
N GLU A 47 0.03 14.25 -7.41
CA GLU A 47 -0.80 13.06 -7.26
C GLU A 47 -2.28 13.36 -7.56
N GLU A 48 -2.76 14.53 -7.14
CA GLU A 48 -4.13 14.97 -7.40
C GLU A 48 -4.39 15.19 -8.90
N GLU A 49 -3.46 15.86 -9.60
CA GLU A 49 -3.57 16.04 -11.07
C GLU A 49 -3.56 14.70 -11.80
N PHE A 50 -2.77 13.73 -11.33
CA PHE A 50 -2.74 12.40 -11.89
C PHE A 50 -4.07 11.67 -11.70
N VAL A 51 -4.62 11.67 -10.48
CA VAL A 51 -5.91 11.04 -10.18
C VAL A 51 -7.06 11.69 -10.95
N LEU A 52 -7.07 13.01 -11.07
CA LEU A 52 -8.11 13.72 -11.86
C LEU A 52 -8.06 13.34 -13.34
N ASP A 53 -6.89 13.14 -13.91
CA ASP A 53 -6.76 12.69 -15.29
C ASP A 53 -7.22 11.23 -15.47
N ASP A 54 -6.95 10.34 -14.49
CA ASP A 54 -7.49 8.99 -14.46
C ASP A 54 -9.03 9.00 -14.44
N ILE A 55 -9.62 9.79 -13.54
CA ILE A 55 -11.09 9.96 -13.46
C ILE A 55 -11.65 10.43 -14.80
N ARG A 56 -11.01 11.40 -15.47
CA ARG A 56 -11.42 11.88 -16.78
C ARG A 56 -11.47 10.74 -17.80
N LEU A 57 -10.43 9.91 -17.87
CA LEU A 57 -10.36 8.78 -18.79
C LEU A 57 -11.48 7.76 -18.52
N TRP A 58 -11.76 7.45 -17.26
CA TRP A 58 -12.83 6.50 -16.91
C TRP A 58 -14.22 7.08 -17.22
N THR A 59 -14.45 8.37 -16.97
CA THR A 59 -15.73 9.04 -17.26
C THR A 59 -15.99 9.24 -18.75
N GLU A 60 -14.96 9.24 -19.60
CA GLU A 60 -15.13 9.16 -21.06
C GLU A 60 -15.70 7.81 -21.51
N VAL A 61 -15.43 6.72 -20.77
CA VAL A 61 -15.98 5.39 -21.03
C VAL A 61 -17.35 5.21 -20.37
N GLN A 62 -17.48 5.60 -19.11
CA GLN A 62 -18.71 5.53 -18.34
C GLN A 62 -18.94 6.87 -17.64
N PRO A 63 -19.81 7.75 -18.18
CA PRO A 63 -20.02 9.12 -17.68
C PRO A 63 -20.45 9.19 -16.21
N GLU A 64 -21.19 8.22 -15.73
CA GLU A 64 -21.62 8.12 -14.33
C GLU A 64 -21.03 6.85 -13.71
N ILE A 65 -20.12 7.02 -12.75
CA ILE A 65 -19.43 5.93 -12.05
C ILE A 65 -19.91 5.91 -10.60
N HIS A 66 -20.52 4.80 -10.20
CA HIS A 66 -20.90 4.58 -8.82
C HIS A 66 -19.77 3.87 -8.06
N ARG A 67 -19.68 4.09 -6.75
CA ARG A 67 -18.66 3.41 -5.90
C ARG A 67 -18.69 1.88 -6.03
N ASP A 68 -19.87 1.30 -6.32
CA ASP A 68 -20.00 -0.13 -6.53
C ASP A 68 -19.35 -0.58 -7.85
N ASP A 69 -19.25 0.30 -8.86
CA ASP A 69 -18.52 0.01 -10.10
C ASP A 69 -17.02 -0.09 -9.81
N ILE A 70 -16.48 0.83 -9.02
CA ILE A 70 -15.10 0.76 -8.56
C ILE A 70 -14.85 -0.50 -7.70
N MET A 71 -15.78 -0.86 -6.82
CA MET A 71 -15.66 -2.11 -6.05
C MET A 71 -15.66 -3.36 -6.95
N ARG A 72 -16.38 -3.34 -8.09
CA ARG A 72 -16.34 -4.44 -9.07
C ARG A 72 -14.99 -4.58 -9.75
N CYS A 73 -14.22 -3.50 -9.90
CA CYS A 73 -12.86 -3.56 -10.45
C CYS A 73 -11.93 -4.47 -9.63
N TYR A 74 -12.23 -4.65 -8.36
CA TYR A 74 -11.46 -5.48 -7.42
C TYR A 74 -11.97 -6.92 -7.28
N SER A 75 -12.96 -7.30 -8.10
CA SER A 75 -13.50 -8.66 -8.07
C SER A 75 -12.41 -9.69 -8.39
N GLY A 76 -12.22 -10.65 -7.49
CA GLY A 76 -11.24 -11.72 -7.65
C GLY A 76 -9.86 -11.42 -7.08
N ILE A 77 -9.57 -10.20 -6.60
CA ILE A 77 -8.35 -9.91 -5.84
C ILE A 77 -8.38 -10.73 -4.54
N LYS A 78 -7.25 -11.35 -4.25
CA LYS A 78 -7.05 -12.19 -3.07
C LYS A 78 -6.05 -11.54 -2.12
N LEU A 79 -6.11 -11.92 -0.86
CA LEU A 79 -5.01 -11.64 0.06
C LEU A 79 -3.74 -12.35 -0.42
N MET A 80 -2.60 -11.72 -0.19
CA MET A 80 -1.29 -12.36 -0.37
C MET A 80 -1.23 -13.62 0.51
N PRO A 81 -0.72 -14.75 0.00
CA PRO A 81 -0.51 -15.93 0.83
C PRO A 81 0.25 -15.61 2.12
N GLY A 82 -0.25 -16.07 3.25
CA GLY A 82 0.33 -15.79 4.57
C GLY A 82 -0.05 -14.44 5.18
N ALA A 83 -0.73 -13.54 4.48
CA ALA A 83 -1.04 -12.21 5.02
C ALA A 83 -1.91 -12.26 6.28
N ARG A 84 -2.93 -13.12 6.30
CA ARG A 84 -3.81 -13.28 7.47
C ARG A 84 -3.03 -13.82 8.67
N GLU A 85 -2.28 -14.88 8.45
CA GLU A 85 -1.49 -15.55 9.49
C GLU A 85 -0.44 -14.61 10.08
N VAL A 86 0.23 -13.81 9.23
CA VAL A 86 1.22 -12.83 9.68
C VAL A 86 0.58 -11.75 10.55
N VAL A 87 -0.55 -11.18 10.13
CA VAL A 87 -1.22 -10.14 10.91
C VAL A 87 -1.77 -10.69 12.24
N GLU A 88 -2.36 -11.88 12.22
CA GLU A 88 -2.83 -12.54 13.44
C GLU A 88 -1.69 -12.80 14.41
N GLU A 89 -0.54 -13.29 13.94
CA GLU A 89 0.61 -13.57 14.81
C GLU A 89 1.28 -12.28 15.32
N LEU A 90 1.32 -11.21 14.54
CA LEU A 90 1.76 -9.89 15.01
C LEU A 90 0.88 -9.41 16.18
N HIS A 91 -0.44 -9.51 16.05
CA HIS A 91 -1.38 -9.17 17.12
C HIS A 91 -1.20 -10.06 18.36
N ASN A 92 -1.00 -11.37 18.19
CA ASN A 92 -0.71 -12.30 19.28
C ASN A 92 0.52 -11.89 20.10
N ARG A 93 1.50 -11.21 19.45
CA ARG A 93 2.70 -10.67 20.09
C ARG A 93 2.52 -9.24 20.63
N GLY A 94 1.33 -8.67 20.50
CA GLY A 94 1.07 -7.28 20.90
C GLY A 94 1.73 -6.24 20.00
N VAL A 95 2.02 -6.61 18.75
CA VAL A 95 2.59 -5.71 17.72
C VAL A 95 1.44 -5.05 16.97
N LEU A 96 1.45 -3.71 16.90
CA LEU A 96 0.47 -2.95 16.13
C LEU A 96 0.73 -3.08 14.62
N VAL A 97 -0.34 -3.16 13.85
CA VAL A 97 -0.29 -3.29 12.39
C VAL A 97 -0.99 -2.12 11.72
N ALA A 98 -0.28 -1.43 10.83
CA ALA A 98 -0.85 -0.36 10.02
C ALA A 98 -0.71 -0.66 8.52
N ILE A 99 -1.65 -0.16 7.71
CA ILE A 99 -1.52 -0.12 6.25
C ILE A 99 -1.25 1.33 5.83
N VAL A 100 -0.21 1.53 5.04
CA VAL A 100 0.16 2.84 4.47
C VAL A 100 0.29 2.67 2.97
N SER A 101 -0.78 2.95 2.23
CA SER A 101 -0.85 2.73 0.79
C SER A 101 -1.27 4.00 0.04
N SER A 102 -0.63 4.27 -1.09
CA SER A 102 -1.12 5.28 -2.04
C SER A 102 -2.22 4.74 -2.97
N GLY A 103 -2.63 3.49 -2.78
CA GLY A 103 -3.71 2.86 -3.50
C GLY A 103 -5.10 3.36 -3.10
N VAL A 104 -6.14 2.73 -3.67
CA VAL A 104 -7.53 3.17 -3.55
C VAL A 104 -8.19 2.71 -2.27
N ASP A 105 -8.73 3.64 -1.50
CA ASP A 105 -9.31 3.45 -0.16
C ASP A 105 -10.40 2.37 -0.09
N LEU A 106 -11.19 2.19 -1.15
CA LEU A 106 -12.23 1.16 -1.20
C LEU A 106 -11.64 -0.27 -1.11
N LEU A 107 -10.54 -0.54 -1.81
CA LEU A 107 -9.85 -1.83 -1.71
C LEU A 107 -9.09 -1.93 -0.39
N ILE A 108 -8.26 -0.92 -0.09
CA ILE A 108 -7.39 -0.92 1.09
C ILE A 108 -8.20 -1.02 2.39
N GLY A 109 -9.29 -0.24 2.51
CA GLY A 109 -10.19 -0.31 3.66
C GLY A 109 -10.90 -1.66 3.80
N SER A 110 -11.23 -2.31 2.68
CA SER A 110 -11.79 -3.67 2.69
C SER A 110 -10.77 -4.69 3.22
N ILE A 111 -9.51 -4.60 2.78
CA ILE A 111 -8.42 -5.46 3.26
C ILE A 111 -8.10 -5.18 4.72
N ALA A 112 -8.02 -3.90 5.11
CA ALA A 112 -7.80 -3.48 6.49
C ALA A 112 -8.85 -4.09 7.43
N ASN A 113 -10.11 -4.05 7.02
CA ASN A 113 -11.22 -4.65 7.79
C ASN A 113 -11.14 -6.19 7.84
N MET A 114 -10.81 -6.84 6.72
CA MET A 114 -10.64 -8.29 6.68
C MET A 114 -9.50 -8.79 7.56
N LEU A 115 -8.40 -8.05 7.63
CA LEU A 115 -7.21 -8.38 8.43
C LEU A 115 -7.30 -7.81 9.85
N LYS A 116 -8.26 -6.91 10.14
CA LYS A 116 -8.44 -6.24 11.42
C LYS A 116 -7.19 -5.48 11.87
N VAL A 117 -6.54 -4.78 10.94
CA VAL A 117 -5.37 -3.96 11.28
C VAL A 117 -5.77 -2.81 12.21
N ASP A 118 -4.81 -2.30 12.99
CA ASP A 118 -5.05 -1.27 14.01
C ASP A 118 -5.28 0.11 13.42
N ASP A 119 -4.64 0.41 12.27
CA ASP A 119 -4.81 1.69 11.56
C ASP A 119 -4.54 1.52 10.06
N TRP A 120 -5.06 2.42 9.25
CA TRP A 120 -4.77 2.45 7.83
C TRP A 120 -4.96 3.82 7.21
N ALA A 121 -4.20 4.10 6.17
CA ALA A 121 -4.33 5.29 5.35
C ALA A 121 -4.19 4.92 3.88
N ALA A 122 -5.05 5.53 3.04
CA ALA A 122 -5.07 5.33 1.59
C ALA A 122 -5.62 6.58 0.88
N ASN A 123 -5.42 6.67 -0.43
CA ASN A 123 -6.00 7.70 -1.26
C ASN A 123 -7.37 7.24 -1.81
N GLY A 124 -8.15 8.13 -2.39
CA GLY A 124 -9.46 7.74 -2.88
C GLY A 124 -10.23 8.88 -3.54
N PHE A 125 -11.53 8.68 -3.65
CA PHE A 125 -12.42 9.53 -4.43
C PHE A 125 -13.42 10.24 -3.54
N GLU A 126 -13.93 11.39 -4.02
CA GLU A 126 -15.11 12.05 -3.48
C GLU A 126 -16.37 11.47 -4.11
N TRP A 127 -17.35 11.22 -3.25
CA TRP A 127 -18.65 10.66 -3.61
C TRP A 127 -19.75 11.60 -3.16
N ASP A 128 -20.82 11.71 -3.93
CA ASP A 128 -22.03 12.36 -3.47
C ASP A 128 -22.80 11.49 -2.44
N GLU A 129 -23.93 11.99 -1.96
CA GLU A 129 -24.76 11.30 -0.97
C GLU A 129 -25.32 9.96 -1.47
N GLU A 130 -25.47 9.80 -2.79
CA GLU A 130 -25.97 8.59 -3.42
C GLU A 130 -24.86 7.60 -3.79
N GLY A 131 -23.58 8.02 -3.70
CA GLY A 131 -22.41 7.20 -3.99
C GLY A 131 -21.87 7.33 -5.42
N TRP A 132 -22.23 8.40 -6.13
CA TRP A 132 -21.67 8.73 -7.44
C TRP A 132 -20.35 9.48 -7.32
N LEU A 133 -19.43 9.18 -8.22
CA LEU A 133 -18.10 9.80 -8.29
C LEU A 133 -18.23 11.29 -8.68
N ILE A 134 -17.74 12.18 -7.82
CA ILE A 134 -17.73 13.63 -8.07
C ILE A 134 -16.31 14.22 -8.17
N GLY A 135 -15.29 13.49 -7.75
CA GLY A 135 -13.91 13.96 -7.85
C GLY A 135 -12.90 13.13 -7.07
N SER A 136 -11.71 13.68 -6.93
CA SER A 136 -10.62 13.12 -6.13
C SER A 136 -10.67 13.71 -4.72
N LYS A 137 -10.45 12.87 -3.69
CA LYS A 137 -10.11 13.36 -2.34
C LYS A 137 -8.74 14.03 -2.33
N PRO A 138 -8.48 14.96 -1.40
CA PRO A 138 -7.12 15.40 -1.11
C PRO A 138 -6.22 14.19 -0.83
N THR A 139 -4.98 14.25 -1.33
CA THR A 139 -3.99 13.20 -1.11
C THR A 139 -3.73 12.99 0.39
N VAL A 140 -3.97 11.77 0.87
CA VAL A 140 -3.73 11.35 2.26
C VAL A 140 -2.35 10.73 2.41
N VAL A 141 -1.96 9.87 1.47
CA VAL A 141 -0.67 9.18 1.43
C VAL A 141 0.06 9.61 0.16
N GLN A 142 1.15 10.33 0.32
CA GLN A 142 2.00 10.73 -0.80
C GLN A 142 2.85 9.53 -1.24
N SER A 143 2.73 9.13 -2.51
CA SER A 143 3.41 7.94 -3.05
C SER A 143 4.93 8.00 -2.88
N HIS A 144 5.52 9.19 -2.98
CA HIS A 144 6.97 9.38 -2.85
C HIS A 144 7.44 9.74 -1.44
N ASP A 145 6.53 9.86 -0.48
CA ASP A 145 6.82 10.21 0.92
C ASP A 145 5.82 9.58 1.91
N LYS A 146 5.68 8.26 1.83
CA LYS A 146 4.85 7.48 2.75
C LYS A 146 5.33 7.58 4.22
N GLY A 147 6.58 7.97 4.42
CA GLY A 147 7.19 8.14 5.74
C GLY A 147 6.44 9.11 6.64
N ILE A 148 5.86 10.19 6.09
CA ILE A 148 5.02 11.14 6.84
C ILE A 148 3.87 10.41 7.55
N THR A 149 3.23 9.45 6.87
CA THR A 149 2.13 8.67 7.44
C THR A 149 2.63 7.69 8.50
N VAL A 150 3.78 7.04 8.26
CA VAL A 150 4.42 6.16 9.26
C VAL A 150 4.81 6.93 10.52
N GLU A 151 5.40 8.13 10.38
CA GLU A 151 5.75 9.01 11.51
C GLU A 151 4.51 9.45 12.31
N LYS A 152 3.42 9.77 11.60
CA LYS A 152 2.14 10.11 12.25
C LYS A 152 1.61 8.95 13.07
N PHE A 153 1.59 7.73 12.49
CA PHE A 153 1.18 6.52 13.19
C PHE A 153 2.05 6.24 14.42
N ALA A 154 3.37 6.31 14.25
CA ALA A 154 4.34 6.15 15.36
C ALA A 154 4.06 7.11 16.51
N ARG A 155 3.87 8.40 16.20
CA ARG A 155 3.62 9.45 17.19
C ARG A 155 2.29 9.25 17.92
N ILE A 156 1.22 8.89 17.22
CA ILE A 156 -0.10 8.66 17.82
C ILE A 156 -0.04 7.52 18.83
N ASN A 157 0.72 6.46 18.50
CA ASN A 157 0.84 5.27 19.33
C ASN A 157 2.03 5.30 20.30
N SER A 158 2.79 6.42 20.36
CA SER A 158 3.96 6.58 21.22
C SER A 158 5.01 5.48 21.00
N ILE A 159 5.28 5.14 19.74
CA ILE A 159 6.25 4.11 19.33
C ILE A 159 7.52 4.77 18.82
N ASP A 160 8.66 4.39 19.37
CA ASP A 160 9.95 4.84 18.88
C ASP A 160 10.24 4.25 17.48
N PRO A 161 10.79 5.04 16.54
CA PRO A 161 11.08 4.57 15.18
C PRO A 161 11.89 3.27 15.14
N GLU A 162 12.81 3.05 16.06
CA GLU A 162 13.64 1.84 16.12
C GLU A 162 12.86 0.53 16.36
N ASN A 163 11.62 0.64 16.84
CA ASN A 163 10.70 -0.46 17.07
C ASN A 163 9.70 -0.68 15.91
N ILE A 164 9.87 0.06 14.79
CA ILE A 164 9.01 -0.03 13.61
C ILE A 164 9.74 -0.79 12.50
N VAL A 165 8.99 -1.67 11.84
CA VAL A 165 9.39 -2.32 10.58
C VAL A 165 8.37 -1.95 9.52
N SER A 166 8.82 -1.48 8.36
CA SER A 166 7.98 -1.26 7.19
C SER A 166 8.21 -2.35 6.16
N VAL A 167 7.16 -2.72 5.41
CA VAL A 167 7.20 -3.75 4.37
C VAL A 167 6.57 -3.20 3.11
N GLY A 168 7.29 -3.27 1.99
CA GLY A 168 6.82 -2.78 0.69
C GLY A 168 7.43 -3.56 -0.47
N ASP A 169 6.85 -3.45 -1.68
CA ASP A 169 7.28 -4.17 -2.87
C ASP A 169 7.93 -3.27 -3.94
N SER A 170 7.86 -1.96 -3.78
CA SER A 170 8.24 -0.98 -4.79
C SER A 170 9.20 0.10 -4.28
N GLY A 171 9.95 0.76 -5.19
CA GLY A 171 10.91 1.81 -4.84
C GLY A 171 10.33 2.94 -3.97
N PRO A 172 9.15 3.50 -4.28
CA PRO A 172 8.48 4.49 -3.44
C PRO A 172 8.28 4.08 -1.98
N ASP A 173 8.10 2.78 -1.70
CA ASP A 173 7.88 2.26 -0.35
C ASP A 173 9.10 2.41 0.56
N LEU A 174 10.31 2.56 0.00
CA LEU A 174 11.48 2.87 0.80
C LEU A 174 11.31 4.14 1.63
N SER A 175 10.46 5.06 1.22
CA SER A 175 10.13 6.25 2.01
C SER A 175 9.44 5.93 3.33
N MET A 176 8.87 4.72 3.50
CA MET A 176 8.32 4.25 4.77
C MET A 176 9.41 3.95 5.81
N MET A 177 10.67 3.81 5.38
CA MET A 177 11.81 3.65 6.27
C MET A 177 12.20 5.00 6.89
N ILE A 178 11.49 5.40 7.92
CA ILE A 178 11.78 6.64 8.65
C ILE A 178 13.09 6.52 9.46
N PRO A 179 13.74 7.65 9.81
CA PRO A 179 15.02 7.61 10.52
C PRO A 179 14.99 6.75 11.78
N GLY A 180 15.84 5.71 11.82
CA GLY A 180 15.94 4.75 12.94
C GLY A 180 15.08 3.49 12.76
N SER A 181 14.08 3.48 11.89
CA SER A 181 13.26 2.30 11.60
C SER A 181 13.94 1.30 10.67
N ARG A 182 13.31 0.17 10.43
CA ARG A 182 13.74 -0.88 9.51
C ARG A 182 12.77 -1.03 8.36
N PHE A 183 13.27 -1.57 7.25
CA PHE A 183 12.45 -1.87 6.07
C PHE A 183 12.77 -3.28 5.55
N ILE A 184 11.77 -3.96 5.02
CA ILE A 184 11.89 -5.24 4.34
C ILE A 184 11.23 -5.09 2.96
N GLY A 185 12.00 -5.33 1.89
CA GLY A 185 11.48 -5.45 0.54
C GLY A 185 10.82 -6.82 0.35
N PHE A 186 9.56 -6.83 -0.05
CA PHE A 186 8.81 -8.05 -0.28
C PHE A 186 8.50 -8.23 -1.77
N ASN A 187 8.96 -9.35 -2.33
CA ASN A 187 8.69 -9.77 -3.72
C ASN A 187 8.76 -8.64 -4.77
N PRO A 188 9.81 -7.79 -4.76
CA PRO A 188 9.88 -6.64 -5.64
C PRO A 188 10.00 -7.08 -7.09
N ALA A 189 9.18 -6.49 -7.97
CA ALA A 189 9.37 -6.67 -9.40
C ALA A 189 10.70 -6.03 -9.86
N PRO A 190 11.43 -6.63 -10.84
CA PRO A 190 12.73 -6.15 -11.28
C PRO A 190 12.77 -4.65 -11.64
N ASN A 191 11.70 -4.15 -12.24
CA ASN A 191 11.61 -2.76 -12.71
C ASN A 191 10.91 -1.82 -11.72
N ARG A 192 10.50 -2.28 -10.53
CA ARG A 192 9.65 -1.52 -9.60
C ARG A 192 10.28 -1.26 -8.23
N GLY A 193 11.34 -1.95 -7.85
CA GLY A 193 11.92 -1.74 -6.52
C GLY A 193 13.18 -2.55 -6.23
N ALA A 194 13.43 -3.67 -6.93
CA ALA A 194 14.52 -4.57 -6.61
C ALA A 194 15.90 -3.87 -6.58
N GLU A 195 16.20 -3.02 -7.57
CA GLU A 195 17.47 -2.29 -7.59
C GLU A 195 17.59 -1.25 -6.47
N ASP A 196 16.50 -0.57 -6.14
CA ASP A 196 16.48 0.44 -5.09
C ASP A 196 16.67 -0.19 -3.72
N PHE A 197 16.07 -1.37 -3.48
CA PHE A 197 16.23 -2.13 -2.25
C PHE A 197 17.67 -2.63 -2.08
N VAL A 198 18.29 -3.11 -3.16
CA VAL A 198 19.71 -3.50 -3.15
C VAL A 198 20.60 -2.30 -2.82
N LYS A 199 20.37 -1.14 -3.46
CA LYS A 199 21.11 0.10 -3.18
C LYS A 199 20.94 0.58 -1.74
N ALA A 200 19.73 0.43 -1.18
CA ALA A 200 19.41 0.78 0.20
C ALA A 200 19.97 -0.22 1.22
N GLY A 201 20.42 -1.41 0.78
CA GLY A 201 20.97 -2.45 1.65
C GLY A 201 19.94 -3.08 2.59
N VAL A 202 18.65 -3.06 2.20
CA VAL A 202 17.57 -3.65 2.99
C VAL A 202 17.40 -5.14 2.68
N PRO A 203 16.89 -5.97 3.61
CA PRO A 203 16.52 -7.34 3.33
C PRO A 203 15.50 -7.43 2.22
N ILE A 204 15.67 -8.37 1.30
CA ILE A 204 14.74 -8.64 0.20
C ILE A 204 14.24 -10.07 0.34
N ILE A 205 12.92 -10.23 0.32
CA ILE A 205 12.24 -11.51 0.33
C ILE A 205 11.65 -11.76 -1.05
N GLU A 206 12.10 -12.82 -1.69
CA GLU A 206 11.57 -13.28 -2.97
C GLU A 206 10.42 -14.27 -2.76
N GLY A 207 9.46 -14.27 -3.70
CA GLY A 207 8.28 -15.15 -3.67
C GLY A 207 7.08 -14.53 -2.96
N GLN A 208 5.93 -15.19 -3.09
CA GLN A 208 4.62 -14.62 -2.74
C GLN A 208 4.07 -15.09 -1.38
N ASP A 209 4.89 -15.65 -0.51
CA ASP A 209 4.46 -16.03 0.84
C ASP A 209 4.92 -14.99 1.86
N LEU A 210 3.99 -14.22 2.38
CA LEU A 210 4.29 -13.12 3.30
C LEU A 210 4.91 -13.60 4.62
N ARG A 211 4.71 -14.86 5.01
CA ARG A 211 5.33 -15.44 6.22
C ARG A 211 6.87 -15.38 6.18
N ASN A 212 7.45 -15.31 4.99
CA ASN A 212 8.91 -15.22 4.82
C ASN A 212 9.53 -13.91 5.33
N ILE A 213 8.73 -12.83 5.55
CA ILE A 213 9.23 -11.60 6.18
C ILE A 213 9.60 -11.79 7.66
N TRP A 214 9.16 -12.88 8.26
CA TRP A 214 9.31 -13.15 9.69
C TRP A 214 10.76 -13.25 10.12
N GLN A 215 11.56 -13.99 9.35
CA GLN A 215 12.97 -14.20 9.66
C GLN A 215 13.79 -12.88 9.70
N PRO A 216 13.74 -11.98 8.71
CA PRO A 216 14.43 -10.70 8.81
C PRO A 216 13.81 -9.75 9.85
N MET A 217 12.53 -9.93 10.19
CA MET A 217 11.84 -9.13 11.19
C MET A 217 12.21 -9.52 12.64
N PHE A 218 12.19 -10.80 12.95
CA PHE A 218 12.34 -11.33 14.31
C PHE A 218 13.56 -12.21 14.53
N GLY A 219 14.28 -12.67 13.47
CA GLY A 219 15.41 -13.58 13.55
C GLY A 219 15.07 -15.06 13.76
N GLU A 220 13.81 -15.38 13.61
CA GLU A 220 13.27 -16.72 13.74
C GLU A 220 12.34 -17.04 12.56
N HIS A 221 12.04 -18.32 12.34
CA HIS A 221 11.04 -18.72 11.36
C HIS A 221 9.64 -18.39 11.85
N PHE A 222 8.70 -18.25 10.89
CA PHE A 222 7.28 -18.08 11.20
C PHE A 222 6.80 -19.27 12.06
N PRO A 223 6.03 -19.05 13.14
CA PRO A 223 5.49 -20.13 13.98
C PRO A 223 4.59 -21.08 13.16
N GLU A 224 4.69 -22.41 13.47
CA GLU A 224 3.83 -23.44 12.87
C GLU A 224 2.41 -23.43 13.45
#